data_105f7f651bafe5bdb3f72ab36b186235
#
_entry.id   105f7f651bafe5bdb3f72ab36b186235
#
_cell.length_a   1.000
_cell.length_b   1.000
_cell.length_c   1.000
_cell.angle_alpha   90.00
_cell.angle_beta   90.00
_cell.angle_gamma   90.00
#
_symmetry.space_group_name_H-M   'P 1'
#
loop_
_entity.id
_entity.type
_entity.pdbx_description
1 polymer ?
#
loop_
_entity_poly.entity_id
_entity_poly.type
_entity_poly.pdbx_seq_one_letter_code
_entity_poly.pdbx_strand_id
1 'polypeptide(L)'
;DVYKRQNPIIDRFATRNSNSIFNSAVVPFEDGYAGIFRCDSRSISMDIFAGFSKDGIHWDISDDPIVFHCDDEEIGKRDYRYDPRVCFIEDRYYITWCNGYHGYPTIGVGYTFDFKTFYQLENAFLPFNRNGVLFPRKINGNYYMLSRPSDNGHTPFGDIFVSESPDMKHWGVHRYVTVSYTHLRAHET
;
A
#
# COMPACT_ATOMS: atom_id res chain seq x y z
N ASP A 1 -25.29 12.59 -18.68
CA ASP A 1 -24.87 11.36 -17.97
C ASP A 1 -23.37 11.44 -17.61
N VAL A 2 -23.01 12.39 -16.75
CA VAL A 2 -21.61 12.67 -16.36
C VAL A 2 -21.00 11.45 -15.65
N TYR A 3 -21.79 10.67 -14.94
CA TYR A 3 -21.33 9.49 -14.20
C TYR A 3 -20.95 8.28 -15.06
N LYS A 4 -21.49 8.14 -16.23
CA LYS A 4 -21.22 6.98 -17.12
C LYS A 4 -19.91 7.08 -17.89
N ARG A 5 -19.29 8.27 -17.96
CA ARG A 5 -18.00 8.48 -18.65
C ARG A 5 -16.78 8.35 -17.76
N GLN A 6 -16.95 8.21 -16.44
CA GLN A 6 -15.87 8.32 -15.47
C GLN A 6 -15.50 7.02 -14.74
N ASN A 7 -16.29 5.95 -14.84
CA ASN A 7 -16.01 4.69 -14.15
C ASN A 7 -16.27 3.49 -15.06
N PRO A 8 -15.37 2.51 -15.10
CA PRO A 8 -14.02 2.54 -14.50
C PRO A 8 -13.07 3.42 -15.31
N ILE A 9 -12.17 4.17 -14.63
CA ILE A 9 -11.11 4.95 -15.28
C ILE A 9 -10.05 4.01 -15.87
N ILE A 10 -9.72 2.94 -15.17
CA ILE A 10 -8.75 1.93 -15.58
C ILE A 10 -9.51 0.62 -15.81
N ASP A 11 -9.37 0.08 -17.02
CA ASP A 11 -9.93 -1.22 -17.34
C ASP A 11 -9.22 -2.33 -16.55
N ARG A 12 -9.95 -3.36 -16.15
CA ARG A 12 -9.42 -4.52 -15.44
C ARG A 12 -8.34 -5.28 -16.22
N PHE A 13 -8.25 -5.09 -17.51
CA PHE A 13 -7.27 -5.71 -18.41
C PHE A 13 -6.19 -4.71 -18.86
N ALA A 14 -5.98 -3.61 -18.14
CA ALA A 14 -5.02 -2.57 -18.51
C ALA A 14 -3.56 -3.07 -18.55
N THR A 15 -3.23 -4.16 -17.85
CA THR A 15 -1.94 -4.85 -18.02
C THR A 15 -2.14 -6.21 -18.71
N ARG A 16 -1.07 -6.74 -19.29
CA ARG A 16 -1.09 -8.00 -20.05
C ARG A 16 -1.74 -9.18 -19.32
N ASN A 17 -1.52 -9.29 -18.03
CA ASN A 17 -1.95 -10.45 -17.23
C ASN A 17 -3.00 -10.10 -16.17
N SER A 18 -3.39 -8.86 -16.01
CA SER A 18 -4.38 -8.48 -15.00
C SER A 18 -5.75 -9.03 -15.32
N ASN A 19 -6.47 -9.42 -14.27
CA ASN A 19 -7.88 -9.78 -14.30
C ASN A 19 -8.72 -8.77 -13.51
N SER A 20 -8.11 -8.10 -12.55
CA SER A 20 -8.72 -7.00 -11.79
C SER A 20 -7.67 -6.01 -11.31
N ILE A 21 -8.02 -4.74 -11.32
CA ILE A 21 -7.21 -3.63 -10.80
C ILE A 21 -8.09 -2.83 -9.86
N PHE A 22 -7.66 -2.68 -8.59
CA PHE A 22 -8.41 -1.96 -7.58
C PHE A 22 -7.52 -1.59 -6.37
N ASN A 23 -8.04 -0.85 -5.40
CA ASN A 23 -7.33 -0.41 -4.20
C ASN A 23 -5.94 0.19 -4.50
N SER A 24 -5.87 1.01 -5.54
CA SER A 24 -4.64 1.64 -6.00
C SER A 24 -4.36 2.93 -5.23
N ALA A 25 -3.09 3.34 -5.19
CA ALA A 25 -2.65 4.60 -4.61
C ALA A 25 -2.10 5.51 -5.70
N VAL A 26 -2.52 6.77 -5.70
CA VAL A 26 -2.12 7.78 -6.69
C VAL A 26 -1.67 9.04 -5.98
N VAL A 27 -0.60 9.66 -6.46
CA VAL A 27 -0.07 10.93 -5.96
C VAL A 27 0.29 11.86 -7.11
N PRO A 28 0.28 13.18 -6.91
CA PRO A 28 0.91 14.12 -7.84
C PRO A 28 2.40 13.78 -7.99
N PHE A 29 2.88 13.81 -9.22
CA PHE A 29 4.28 13.53 -9.55
C PHE A 29 4.67 14.30 -10.81
N GLU A 30 5.75 15.10 -10.73
CA GLU A 30 6.20 16.01 -11.80
C GLU A 30 5.03 16.87 -12.32
N ASP A 31 4.77 16.84 -13.62
CA ASP A 31 3.69 17.57 -14.29
C ASP A 31 2.42 16.75 -14.48
N GLY A 32 2.26 15.65 -13.73
CA GLY A 32 1.13 14.73 -13.80
C GLY A 32 0.95 13.93 -12.51
N TYR A 33 0.81 12.61 -12.66
CA TYR A 33 0.55 11.69 -11.56
C TYR A 33 1.39 10.43 -11.71
N ALA A 34 1.77 9.86 -10.56
CA ALA A 34 2.27 8.50 -10.48
C ALA A 34 1.36 7.67 -9.58
N GLY A 35 1.32 6.36 -9.82
CA GLY A 35 0.48 5.45 -9.06
C GLY A 35 1.14 4.10 -8.82
N ILE A 36 0.69 3.45 -7.75
CA ILE A 36 0.97 2.05 -7.46
C ILE A 36 -0.36 1.32 -7.49
N PHE A 37 -0.46 0.34 -8.36
CA PHE A 37 -1.71 -0.35 -8.69
C PHE A 37 -1.67 -1.78 -8.18
N ARG A 38 -2.65 -2.19 -7.40
CA ARG A 38 -2.89 -3.60 -7.15
C ARG A 38 -3.47 -4.24 -8.40
N CYS A 39 -2.77 -5.22 -8.95
CA CYS A 39 -3.26 -6.04 -10.05
C CYS A 39 -3.32 -7.50 -9.61
N ASP A 40 -4.51 -8.07 -9.61
CA ASP A 40 -4.69 -9.50 -9.42
C ASP A 40 -4.66 -10.18 -10.78
N SER A 41 -3.80 -11.17 -10.95
CA SER A 41 -3.63 -11.87 -12.22
C SER A 41 -4.73 -12.91 -12.47
N ARG A 42 -4.78 -13.43 -13.69
CA ARG A 42 -5.66 -14.55 -14.04
C ARG A 42 -5.33 -15.85 -13.30
N SER A 43 -4.09 -16.00 -12.81
CA SER A 43 -3.66 -17.11 -11.99
C SER A 43 -3.87 -16.87 -10.48
N ILE A 44 -4.62 -15.84 -10.10
CA ILE A 44 -4.94 -15.47 -8.71
C ILE A 44 -3.71 -15.04 -7.91
N SER A 45 -2.62 -14.63 -8.55
CA SER A 45 -1.53 -13.97 -7.87
C SER A 45 -1.80 -12.48 -7.73
N MET A 46 -1.48 -11.92 -6.57
CA MET A 46 -1.63 -10.50 -6.27
C MET A 46 -0.25 -9.86 -6.25
N ASP A 47 -0.06 -8.77 -6.99
CA ASP A 47 1.14 -7.96 -6.92
C ASP A 47 0.84 -6.48 -7.19
N ILE A 48 1.83 -5.62 -7.02
CA ILE A 48 1.73 -4.17 -7.19
C ILE A 48 2.58 -3.70 -8.37
N PHE A 49 2.03 -2.77 -9.13
CA PHE A 49 2.55 -2.29 -10.41
C PHE A 49 2.64 -0.77 -10.39
N ALA A 50 3.67 -0.22 -11.01
CA ALA A 50 3.80 1.23 -11.17
C ALA A 50 3.13 1.71 -12.45
N GLY A 51 2.67 2.95 -12.46
CA GLY A 51 2.14 3.60 -13.66
C GLY A 51 2.12 5.11 -13.54
N PHE A 52 1.99 5.77 -14.69
CA PHE A 52 2.00 7.22 -14.82
C PHE A 52 0.80 7.71 -15.60
N SER A 53 0.41 8.96 -15.33
CA SER A 53 -0.64 9.65 -16.06
C SER A 53 -0.37 11.15 -16.11
N LYS A 54 -0.73 11.78 -17.21
CA LYS A 54 -0.68 13.25 -17.34
C LYS A 54 -1.92 13.95 -16.81
N ASP A 55 -3.06 13.26 -16.84
CA ASP A 55 -4.37 13.85 -16.57
C ASP A 55 -5.16 13.16 -15.44
N GLY A 56 -4.62 12.08 -14.87
CA GLY A 56 -5.26 11.26 -13.86
C GLY A 56 -6.37 10.34 -14.39
N ILE A 57 -6.59 10.34 -15.71
CA ILE A 57 -7.62 9.54 -16.39
C ILE A 57 -6.99 8.48 -17.28
N HIS A 58 -6.03 8.86 -18.11
CA HIS A 58 -5.31 7.96 -19.00
C HIS A 58 -4.02 7.50 -18.34
N TRP A 59 -3.90 6.21 -18.07
CA TRP A 59 -2.80 5.62 -17.33
C TRP A 59 -1.98 4.69 -18.20
N ASP A 60 -0.66 4.86 -18.12
CA ASP A 60 0.33 3.91 -18.62
C ASP A 60 0.84 3.10 -17.42
N ILE A 61 0.37 1.86 -17.29
CA ILE A 61 0.69 0.95 -16.18
C ILE A 61 1.66 -0.10 -16.72
N SER A 62 2.76 -0.33 -15.99
CA SER A 62 3.73 -1.38 -16.33
C SER A 62 3.05 -2.74 -16.47
N ASP A 63 3.49 -3.53 -17.42
CA ASP A 63 3.09 -4.95 -17.56
C ASP A 63 3.76 -5.87 -16.53
N ASP A 64 4.85 -5.39 -15.92
CA ASP A 64 5.63 -6.16 -14.95
C ASP A 64 5.44 -5.59 -13.53
N PRO A 65 5.39 -6.46 -12.51
CA PRO A 65 5.28 -6.01 -11.13
C PRO A 65 6.53 -5.26 -10.67
N ILE A 66 6.37 -4.42 -9.68
CA ILE A 66 7.48 -3.68 -9.07
C ILE A 66 8.51 -4.66 -8.50
N VAL A 67 9.76 -4.46 -8.91
CA VAL A 67 10.93 -5.12 -8.32
C VAL A 67 11.56 -4.16 -7.32
N PHE A 68 11.63 -4.59 -6.07
CA PHE A 68 12.28 -3.82 -5.03
C PHE A 68 13.74 -4.26 -4.86
N HIS A 69 14.65 -3.30 -4.77
CA HIS A 69 15.99 -3.54 -4.23
C HIS A 69 15.86 -3.74 -2.72
N CYS A 70 16.35 -4.87 -2.22
CA CYS A 70 16.34 -5.24 -0.82
C CYS A 70 17.69 -5.89 -0.48
N ASP A 71 18.35 -5.39 0.55
CA ASP A 71 19.65 -5.92 0.98
C ASP A 71 19.50 -7.25 1.76
N ASP A 72 18.33 -7.49 2.33
CA ASP A 72 17.99 -8.70 3.06
C ASP A 72 17.12 -9.62 2.21
N GLU A 73 17.65 -10.80 1.89
CA GLU A 73 16.96 -11.78 1.05
C GLU A 73 15.69 -12.34 1.72
N GLU A 74 15.64 -12.41 3.04
CA GLU A 74 14.46 -12.88 3.75
C GLU A 74 13.33 -11.87 3.67
N ILE A 75 13.63 -10.59 3.89
CA ILE A 75 12.65 -9.50 3.78
C ILE A 75 12.21 -9.29 2.33
N GLY A 76 13.12 -9.47 1.38
CA GLY A 76 12.84 -9.38 -0.06
C GLY A 76 11.93 -10.48 -0.60
N LYS A 77 11.85 -11.64 0.07
CA LYS A 77 10.91 -12.70 -0.29
C LYS A 77 9.47 -12.26 -0.07
N ARG A 78 8.62 -12.66 -1.00
CA ARG A 78 7.20 -12.34 -0.94
C ARG A 78 6.36 -13.51 -1.46
N ASP A 79 5.23 -13.72 -0.81
CA ASP A 79 4.20 -14.63 -1.32
C ASP A 79 3.18 -13.87 -2.17
N TYR A 80 2.86 -12.62 -1.78
CA TYR A 80 1.93 -11.72 -2.45
C TYR A 80 2.14 -10.28 -1.98
N ARG A 81 1.63 -9.32 -2.77
CA ARG A 81 1.53 -7.89 -2.41
C ARG A 81 0.17 -7.35 -2.84
N TYR A 82 -0.49 -6.60 -1.95
CA TYR A 82 -1.75 -5.95 -2.30
C TYR A 82 -2.02 -4.69 -1.45
N ASP A 83 -3.03 -3.92 -1.84
CA ASP A 83 -3.51 -2.72 -1.17
C ASP A 83 -2.40 -1.70 -0.85
N PRO A 84 -1.69 -1.21 -1.87
CA PRO A 84 -0.64 -0.22 -1.67
C PRO A 84 -1.20 1.11 -1.16
N ARG A 85 -0.38 1.83 -0.40
CA ARG A 85 -0.57 3.23 -0.02
C ARG A 85 0.71 3.98 -0.32
N VAL A 86 0.59 5.23 -0.74
CA VAL A 86 1.74 6.09 -1.05
C VAL A 86 1.57 7.42 -0.34
N CYS A 87 2.64 7.92 0.26
CA CYS A 87 2.69 9.30 0.72
C CYS A 87 4.10 9.89 0.56
N PHE A 88 4.14 11.17 0.23
CA PHE A 88 5.39 11.93 0.16
C PHE A 88 5.74 12.44 1.56
N ILE A 89 6.96 12.14 2.02
CA ILE A 89 7.48 12.62 3.29
C ILE A 89 8.91 13.11 3.06
N GLU A 90 9.16 14.37 3.36
CA GLU A 90 10.45 15.06 3.21
C GLU A 90 10.96 15.10 1.77
N ASP A 91 11.62 14.04 1.30
CA ASP A 91 12.33 14.02 0.02
C ASP A 91 11.97 12.84 -0.88
N ARG A 92 11.08 11.95 -0.43
CA ARG A 92 10.75 10.71 -1.16
C ARG A 92 9.32 10.26 -0.96
N TYR A 93 8.88 9.35 -1.82
CA TYR A 93 7.59 8.69 -1.74
C TYR A 93 7.74 7.38 -0.99
N TYR A 94 7.16 7.29 0.20
CA TYR A 94 7.05 6.03 0.93
C TYR A 94 5.84 5.26 0.46
N ILE A 95 6.02 3.95 0.37
CA ILE A 95 5.00 3.00 -0.05
C ILE A 95 4.80 2.00 1.09
N THR A 96 3.57 1.75 1.47
CA THR A 96 3.20 0.63 2.33
C THR A 96 2.25 -0.28 1.58
N TRP A 97 2.32 -1.57 1.85
CA TRP A 97 1.43 -2.57 1.25
C TRP A 97 1.18 -3.71 2.21
N CYS A 98 0.13 -4.50 1.98
CA CYS A 98 0.00 -5.78 2.64
C CYS A 98 0.96 -6.77 1.98
N ASN A 99 1.92 -7.26 2.74
CA ASN A 99 2.99 -8.13 2.30
C ASN A 99 2.76 -9.54 2.81
N GLY A 100 2.81 -10.55 1.92
CA GLY A 100 2.83 -11.95 2.31
C GLY A 100 4.24 -12.33 2.78
N TYR A 101 4.34 -12.72 4.05
CA TYR A 101 5.59 -13.11 4.68
C TYR A 101 5.38 -14.43 5.42
N HIS A 102 6.04 -15.50 4.96
CA HIS A 102 5.83 -16.87 5.43
C HIS A 102 4.35 -17.33 5.43
N GLY A 103 3.60 -16.93 4.38
CA GLY A 103 2.18 -17.25 4.24
C GLY A 103 1.23 -16.34 5.03
N TYR A 104 1.73 -15.37 5.80
CA TYR A 104 0.93 -14.53 6.68
C TYR A 104 1.04 -13.04 6.31
N PRO A 105 -0.02 -12.26 6.55
CA PRO A 105 0.00 -10.83 6.22
C PRO A 105 0.83 -10.03 7.22
N THR A 106 1.72 -9.20 6.69
CA THR A 106 2.37 -8.12 7.42
C THR A 106 2.33 -6.84 6.60
N ILE A 107 2.91 -5.77 7.10
CA ILE A 107 3.01 -4.49 6.40
C ILE A 107 4.41 -4.34 5.85
N GLY A 108 4.54 -4.46 4.53
CA GLY A 108 5.74 -4.09 3.81
C GLY A 108 5.89 -2.58 3.72
N VAL A 109 7.13 -2.11 3.80
CA VAL A 109 7.51 -0.70 3.67
C VAL A 109 8.60 -0.57 2.63
N GLY A 110 8.49 0.44 1.79
CA GLY A 110 9.51 0.78 0.82
C GLY A 110 9.45 2.25 0.45
N TYR A 111 10.33 2.67 -0.43
CA TYR A 111 10.33 4.03 -0.95
C TYR A 111 10.80 4.09 -2.39
N THR A 112 10.50 5.20 -3.03
CA THR A 112 10.99 5.57 -4.36
C THR A 112 11.18 7.08 -4.44
N PHE A 113 12.02 7.51 -5.38
CA PHE A 113 12.16 8.92 -5.73
C PHE A 113 11.51 9.24 -7.09
N ASP A 114 11.34 8.22 -7.93
CA ASP A 114 11.04 8.37 -9.36
C ASP A 114 9.94 7.43 -9.90
N PHE A 115 9.38 6.56 -9.06
CA PHE A 115 8.44 5.50 -9.43
C PHE A 115 8.96 4.53 -10.51
N LYS A 116 10.29 4.45 -10.66
CA LYS A 116 11.00 3.52 -11.55
C LYS A 116 11.93 2.61 -10.77
N THR A 117 12.61 3.18 -9.78
CA THR A 117 13.52 2.45 -8.87
C THR A 117 12.89 2.41 -7.49
N PHE A 118 12.79 1.21 -6.93
CA PHE A 118 12.10 0.97 -5.67
C PHE A 118 13.03 0.28 -4.67
N TYR A 119 12.98 0.69 -3.42
CA TYR A 119 13.78 0.16 -2.33
C TYR A 119 12.87 -0.36 -1.23
N GLN A 120 13.09 -1.60 -0.80
CA GLN A 120 12.35 -2.20 0.31
C GLN A 120 13.11 -1.98 1.62
N LEU A 121 12.38 -1.63 2.65
CA LEU A 121 12.83 -1.58 4.04
C LEU A 121 12.34 -2.82 4.79
N GLU A 122 12.61 -2.88 6.08
CA GLU A 122 12.06 -3.88 6.99
C GLU A 122 10.52 -3.90 6.93
N ASN A 123 9.93 -5.07 7.17
CA ASN A 123 8.50 -5.14 7.45
C ASN A 123 8.21 -4.36 8.74
N ALA A 124 7.19 -3.49 8.71
CA ALA A 124 6.91 -2.61 9.84
C ALA A 124 6.49 -3.38 11.11
N PHE A 125 5.84 -4.51 10.94
CA PHE A 125 5.30 -5.29 12.06
C PHE A 125 5.45 -6.80 11.81
N LEU A 126 5.36 -7.56 12.87
CA LEU A 126 5.20 -9.00 12.76
C LEU A 126 3.82 -9.37 12.20
N PRO A 127 3.66 -10.55 11.58
CA PRO A 127 2.35 -11.09 11.31
C PRO A 127 1.56 -11.24 12.65
N PHE A 128 0.28 -10.99 12.71
CA PHE A 128 -0.63 -10.66 11.63
C PHE A 128 -0.98 -9.17 11.68
N ASN A 129 -0.61 -8.42 10.68
CA ASN A 129 -0.95 -7.00 10.60
C ASN A 129 -1.24 -6.60 9.15
N ARG A 130 -2.09 -5.60 8.94
CA ARG A 130 -2.51 -5.17 7.60
C ARG A 130 -2.80 -3.68 7.54
N ASN A 131 -2.91 -3.19 6.29
CA ASN A 131 -3.44 -1.87 5.97
C ASN A 131 -2.68 -0.74 6.68
N GLY A 132 -1.33 -0.76 6.54
CA GLY A 132 -0.49 0.31 7.04
C GLY A 132 -0.74 1.62 6.28
N VAL A 133 -1.03 2.69 7.02
CA VAL A 133 -1.22 4.04 6.46
C VAL A 133 -0.28 5.00 7.18
N LEU A 134 0.73 5.49 6.47
CA LEU A 134 1.65 6.48 6.99
C LEU A 134 1.01 7.87 7.08
N PHE A 135 1.34 8.62 8.11
CA PHE A 135 1.06 10.04 8.15
C PHE A 135 1.98 10.75 7.14
N PRO A 136 1.47 11.75 6.40
CA PRO A 136 2.23 12.40 5.32
C PRO A 136 3.27 13.42 5.84
N ARG A 137 3.69 13.28 7.06
CA ARG A 137 4.71 14.11 7.72
C ARG A 137 5.22 13.46 8.99
N LYS A 138 6.43 13.83 9.41
CA LYS A 138 6.89 13.57 10.77
C LYS A 138 6.13 14.44 11.78
N ILE A 139 5.92 13.90 12.97
CA ILE A 139 5.38 14.60 14.13
C ILE A 139 6.42 14.45 15.25
N ASN A 140 6.90 15.55 15.79
CA ASN A 140 7.96 15.57 16.81
C ASN A 140 9.21 14.75 16.41
N GLY A 141 9.57 14.78 15.12
CA GLY A 141 10.72 14.06 14.58
C GLY A 141 10.50 12.59 14.25
N ASN A 142 9.36 11.99 14.60
CA ASN A 142 9.04 10.59 14.35
C ASN A 142 8.03 10.42 13.20
N TYR A 143 8.13 9.30 12.51
CA TYR A 143 7.11 8.80 11.58
C TYR A 143 5.98 8.15 12.38
N TYR A 144 4.76 8.22 11.85
CA TYR A 144 3.58 7.60 12.44
C TYR A 144 2.86 6.75 11.40
N MET A 145 2.35 5.61 11.83
CA MET A 145 1.58 4.71 10.98
C MET A 145 0.34 4.23 11.71
N LEU A 146 -0.80 4.30 11.03
CA LEU A 146 -1.99 3.54 11.42
C LEU A 146 -1.86 2.13 10.89
N SER A 147 -2.22 1.15 11.70
CA SER A 147 -2.23 -0.26 11.32
C SER A 147 -3.44 -0.98 11.89
N ARG A 148 -3.74 -2.15 11.34
CA ARG A 148 -4.86 -2.97 11.75
C ARG A 148 -4.39 -4.40 11.97
N PRO A 149 -3.97 -4.75 13.20
CA PRO A 149 -3.71 -6.14 13.57
C PRO A 149 -4.95 -6.99 13.33
N SER A 150 -4.82 -8.06 12.54
CA SER A 150 -5.96 -8.91 12.19
C SER A 150 -5.50 -10.28 11.72
N ASP A 151 -6.02 -11.33 12.31
CA ASP A 151 -5.80 -12.71 11.88
C ASP A 151 -6.97 -13.26 11.05
N ASN A 152 -6.94 -14.54 10.75
CA ASN A 152 -8.00 -15.22 10.01
C ASN A 152 -9.02 -15.92 10.91
N GLY A 153 -8.84 -15.88 12.22
CA GLY A 153 -9.65 -16.59 13.19
C GLY A 153 -10.36 -15.67 14.19
N HIS A 154 -9.65 -15.22 15.20
CA HIS A 154 -10.24 -14.51 16.33
C HIS A 154 -10.50 -13.03 16.05
N THR A 155 -9.64 -12.38 15.27
CA THR A 155 -9.72 -10.94 14.97
C THR A 155 -9.60 -10.64 13.47
N PRO A 156 -10.51 -11.15 12.62
CA PRO A 156 -10.46 -10.91 11.17
C PRO A 156 -10.64 -9.41 10.81
N PHE A 157 -11.24 -8.63 11.72
CA PHE A 157 -11.49 -7.19 11.61
C PHE A 157 -10.86 -6.43 12.78
N GLY A 158 -9.56 -6.58 12.96
CA GLY A 158 -8.83 -5.96 14.06
C GLY A 158 -9.04 -4.45 14.18
N ASP A 159 -8.88 -3.95 15.39
CA ASP A 159 -8.98 -2.53 15.70
C ASP A 159 -7.83 -1.71 15.11
N ILE A 160 -7.99 -0.40 15.05
CA ILE A 160 -6.98 0.49 14.49
C ILE A 160 -6.07 0.97 15.60
N PHE A 161 -4.77 0.81 15.38
CA PHE A 161 -3.70 1.28 16.24
C PHE A 161 -2.85 2.31 15.52
N VAL A 162 -2.24 3.22 16.28
CA VAL A 162 -1.16 4.09 15.83
C VAL A 162 0.15 3.64 16.45
N SER A 163 1.21 3.68 15.66
CA SER A 163 2.58 3.37 16.11
C SER A 163 3.52 4.46 15.61
N GLU A 164 4.62 4.67 16.31
CA GLU A 164 5.65 5.61 15.91
C GLU A 164 6.99 4.92 15.63
N SER A 165 7.80 5.55 14.78
CA SER A 165 9.13 5.10 14.42
C SER A 165 10.06 6.29 14.20
N PRO A 166 11.31 6.24 14.69
CA PRO A 166 12.30 7.28 14.40
C PRO A 166 12.89 7.16 12.98
N ASP A 167 12.83 5.98 12.35
CA ASP A 167 13.65 5.62 11.19
C ASP A 167 12.95 4.74 10.12
N MET A 168 11.64 4.51 10.24
CA MET A 168 10.84 3.62 9.38
C MET A 168 11.13 2.12 9.54
N LYS A 169 12.07 1.73 10.37
CA LYS A 169 12.45 0.34 10.63
C LYS A 169 12.00 -0.15 12.01
N HIS A 170 12.17 0.69 13.02
CA HIS A 170 11.84 0.35 14.40
C HIS A 170 10.50 0.99 14.79
N TRP A 171 9.46 0.19 14.86
CA TRP A 171 8.11 0.64 15.19
C TRP A 171 7.76 0.27 16.64
N GLY A 172 7.21 1.25 17.37
CA GLY A 172 6.86 1.09 18.77
C GLY A 172 5.78 2.06 19.24
N VAL A 173 5.68 2.23 20.56
CA VAL A 173 4.72 3.13 21.20
C VAL A 173 3.30 2.92 20.66
N HIS A 174 2.89 1.66 20.57
CA HIS A 174 1.59 1.28 20.02
C HIS A 174 0.45 1.82 20.90
N ARG A 175 -0.50 2.53 20.29
CA ARG A 175 -1.66 3.09 20.97
C ARG A 175 -2.93 2.79 20.21
N TYR A 176 -3.95 2.45 20.95
CA TYR A 176 -5.30 2.24 20.44
C TYR A 176 -5.89 3.56 19.92
N VAL A 177 -6.53 3.53 18.76
CA VAL A 177 -7.19 4.69 18.15
C VAL A 177 -8.69 4.51 18.14
N THR A 178 -9.19 3.42 17.55
CA THR A 178 -10.64 3.17 17.44
C THR A 178 -10.92 1.73 17.05
N VAL A 179 -12.14 1.27 17.36
CA VAL A 179 -12.66 0.00 16.89
C VAL A 179 -13.03 0.07 15.41
N SER A 180 -12.68 -0.94 14.65
CA SER A 180 -12.98 -0.97 13.21
C SER A 180 -14.46 -1.24 12.90
N TYR A 181 -15.21 -1.80 13.83
CA TYR A 181 -16.52 -2.38 13.53
C TYR A 181 -17.74 -1.56 13.96
N THR A 182 -17.69 -0.83 15.06
CA THR A 182 -18.91 -0.23 15.65
C THR A 182 -19.19 1.21 15.24
N HIS A 183 -18.20 2.00 14.87
CA HIS A 183 -18.39 3.42 14.59
C HIS A 183 -18.29 3.80 13.11
N LEU A 184 -17.54 3.06 12.30
CA LEU A 184 -17.40 3.39 10.88
C LEU A 184 -18.61 2.96 10.04
N ARG A 185 -19.38 1.95 10.47
CA ARG A 185 -20.63 1.54 9.79
C ARG A 185 -21.86 2.36 10.16
N ALA A 186 -21.84 3.06 11.27
CA ALA A 186 -23.00 3.91 11.67
C ALA A 186 -23.17 5.15 10.78
N HIS A 187 -22.20 5.49 9.96
CA HIS A 187 -22.27 6.62 9.03
C HIS A 187 -22.58 6.24 7.57
N GLU A 188 -22.70 4.95 7.25
CA GLU A 188 -23.07 4.48 5.91
C GLU A 188 -24.60 4.29 5.73
N THR A 189 -25.38 4.57 6.75
CA THR A 189 -26.84 4.60 6.72
C THR A 189 -27.35 6.02 6.88
#